data_d46bd149ccdb30e7452facc13bb024a8
#
_entry.id   d46bd149ccdb30e7452facc13bb024a8
#
_cell.length_a   1.000
_cell.length_b   1.000
_cell.length_c   1.000
_cell.angle_alpha   90.00
_cell.angle_beta   90.00
_cell.angle_gamma   90.00
#
_symmetry.space_group_name_H-M   'P 1'
#
loop_
_entity.id
_entity.type
_entity.pdbx_description
1 polymer ?
#
loop_
_entity_poly.entity_id
_entity_poly.type
_entity_poly.pdbx_seq_one_letter_code
_entity_poly.pdbx_strand_id
1 'polypeptide(L)'
;GFGDDRIFIERYVEKSRHIEIQILGDEYGNVIHLGERECSIQRRHQKIIEESPSPRIDPFLREEMGQAAVKLAKKIKYCSAGTVEFLFDDQTDEFWFLEVNTRLQVEHPVTEEVTGIDLVAEQIKIARGDELEFVQDDIDWHGHAIEARLYAEDPGNNFLPEVGTLHAYDTSLASEVRWDSGVDEGSIIGTDFDPMLSKVISWAPNRVDAANKLARGLEKAHMGGVVTNRQFLISCLRNESFLNGNTTTDFIEREVLETKKNLSANELHQASTAIALWLAQKNRDSDPVTGFMAANWTNGRMPLQRVKLLFIQDEVEVKYKFNKDNLYEVMGSICEIHHCDSAGIDIEIDSHRFYAHVTKAGSEIIINMPFGDVNASVLPRFIEPGNDVPEGGLIAPMPGKVIDVKVKKGSKVKAGDTLVIIEAMKMEHSIKATEAGKVAKVMIQLLSLIHISEPTRQWSI
;
A
#
# COMPACT_ATOMS: atom_id res chain seq x y z
N GLY A 1 8.88 20.78 20.37
CA GLY A 1 7.65 20.35 19.75
C GLY A 1 6.56 21.41 19.88
N PHE A 2 5.81 21.45 20.98
CA PHE A 2 4.62 22.33 21.15
C PHE A 2 4.94 23.71 21.72
N GLY A 3 6.20 24.07 21.96
CA GLY A 3 6.58 25.34 22.57
C GLY A 3 6.26 25.45 24.07
N ASP A 4 5.93 24.34 24.71
CA ASP A 4 5.62 24.22 26.14
C ASP A 4 6.44 23.05 26.70
N ASP A 5 7.13 23.26 27.81
CA ASP A 5 8.01 22.28 28.46
C ASP A 5 7.33 21.53 29.64
N ARG A 6 6.04 21.82 29.90
CA ARG A 6 5.28 21.11 30.90
C ARG A 6 5.05 19.66 30.47
N ILE A 7 5.28 18.73 31.38
CA ILE A 7 5.03 17.30 31.22
C ILE A 7 4.03 16.81 32.25
N PHE A 8 3.30 15.78 31.93
CA PHE A 8 2.47 15.04 32.86
C PHE A 8 2.69 13.54 32.65
N ILE A 9 2.32 12.75 33.65
CA ILE A 9 2.51 11.30 33.64
C ILE A 9 1.13 10.66 33.59
N GLU A 10 0.95 9.73 32.63
CA GLU A 10 -0.24 8.92 32.50
C GLU A 10 0.07 7.44 32.79
N ARG A 11 -0.99 6.66 33.06
CA ARG A 11 -0.86 5.21 33.18
C ARG A 11 -0.54 4.62 31.82
N TYR A 12 0.47 3.77 31.76
CA TYR A 12 0.78 2.99 30.56
C TYR A 12 0.00 1.67 30.60
N VAL A 13 -0.71 1.33 29.51
CA VAL A 13 -1.44 0.08 29.33
C VAL A 13 -0.65 -0.81 28.38
N GLU A 14 -0.09 -1.92 28.89
CA GLU A 14 0.85 -2.77 28.13
C GLU A 14 0.17 -3.50 26.97
N LYS A 15 -1.04 -4.05 27.20
CA LYS A 15 -1.82 -4.77 26.17
C LYS A 15 -3.07 -3.98 25.85
N SER A 16 -2.88 -2.94 25.09
CA SER A 16 -3.96 -2.02 24.77
C SER A 16 -4.55 -2.30 23.39
N ARG A 17 -5.85 -1.97 23.27
CA ARG A 17 -6.54 -1.82 21.99
C ARG A 17 -6.99 -0.38 21.83
N HIS A 18 -6.97 0.08 20.60
CA HIS A 18 -7.53 1.37 20.23
C HIS A 18 -8.97 1.13 19.76
N ILE A 19 -9.92 1.46 20.60
CA ILE A 19 -11.36 1.34 20.32
C ILE A 19 -11.95 2.73 20.20
N GLU A 20 -12.78 2.94 19.21
CA GLU A 20 -13.42 4.22 18.99
C GLU A 20 -14.91 4.05 18.70
N ILE A 21 -15.71 4.98 19.22
CA ILE A 21 -17.18 4.98 19.06
C ILE A 21 -17.58 6.05 18.06
N GLN A 22 -18.24 5.63 16.97
CA GLN A 22 -18.85 6.56 16.03
C GLN A 22 -20.09 7.17 16.65
N ILE A 23 -20.16 8.50 16.72
CA ILE A 23 -21.33 9.25 17.16
C ILE A 23 -21.91 10.06 16.00
N LEU A 24 -23.21 10.28 16.07
CA LEU A 24 -23.95 11.14 15.14
C LEU A 24 -24.95 11.96 15.95
N GLY A 25 -24.94 13.29 15.81
CA GLY A 25 -25.81 14.20 16.51
C GLY A 25 -26.40 15.26 15.61
N ASP A 26 -27.64 15.68 15.88
CA ASP A 26 -28.32 16.76 15.16
C ASP A 26 -28.40 18.07 15.98
N GLU A 27 -28.96 19.10 15.39
CA GLU A 27 -29.16 20.40 16.04
C GLU A 27 -30.31 20.39 17.10
N TYR A 28 -31.14 19.34 17.09
CA TYR A 28 -32.29 19.19 17.98
C TYR A 28 -31.90 18.53 19.35
N GLY A 29 -30.65 18.03 19.42
CA GLY A 29 -30.13 17.40 20.64
C GLY A 29 -30.28 15.88 20.64
N ASN A 30 -30.71 15.28 19.50
CA ASN A 30 -30.66 13.87 19.33
C ASN A 30 -29.21 13.45 19.07
N VAL A 31 -28.73 12.48 19.82
CA VAL A 31 -27.38 11.91 19.68
C VAL A 31 -27.47 10.41 19.84
N ILE A 32 -26.91 9.69 18.90
CA ILE A 32 -26.81 8.23 18.89
C ILE A 32 -25.36 7.80 18.70
N HIS A 33 -25.05 6.54 18.98
CA HIS A 33 -23.82 5.89 18.59
C HIS A 33 -24.10 4.80 17.53
N LEU A 34 -23.15 4.60 16.63
CA LEU A 34 -23.22 3.60 15.55
C LEU A 34 -22.26 2.43 15.82
N GLY A 35 -21.95 2.16 17.08
CA GLY A 35 -21.05 1.11 17.52
C GLY A 35 -19.58 1.52 17.47
N GLU A 36 -18.74 0.50 17.72
CA GLU A 36 -17.31 0.67 17.77
C GLU A 36 -16.62 0.27 16.47
N ARG A 37 -15.43 0.85 16.31
CA ARG A 37 -14.38 0.38 15.42
C ARG A 37 -13.15 0.02 16.25
N GLU A 38 -12.44 -1.01 15.84
CA GLU A 38 -11.13 -1.32 16.37
C GLU A 38 -10.04 -0.84 15.39
N CYS A 39 -9.12 -0.03 15.90
CA CYS A 39 -8.05 0.61 15.14
C CYS A 39 -6.68 0.26 15.74
N SER A 40 -6.52 -0.92 16.31
CA SER A 40 -5.31 -1.31 17.05
C SER A 40 -4.13 -1.62 16.14
N ILE A 41 -4.35 -2.00 14.87
CA ILE A 41 -3.27 -2.26 13.92
C ILE A 41 -2.69 -0.92 13.44
N GLN A 42 -1.61 -0.52 14.07
CA GLN A 42 -1.00 0.80 13.86
C GLN A 42 0.51 0.69 13.69
N ARG A 43 1.09 1.61 12.94
CA ARG A 43 2.54 1.81 12.85
C ARG A 43 2.87 3.24 13.29
N ARG A 44 3.66 3.39 14.35
CA ARG A 44 4.03 4.71 14.88
C ARG A 44 2.78 5.61 15.11
N HIS A 45 1.73 5.04 15.68
CA HIS A 45 0.43 5.67 15.93
C HIS A 45 -0.37 6.04 14.66
N GLN A 46 0.03 5.58 13.49
CA GLN A 46 -0.75 5.68 12.26
C GLN A 46 -1.55 4.40 12.06
N LYS A 47 -2.87 4.51 12.01
CA LYS A 47 -3.80 3.41 11.74
C LYS A 47 -3.54 2.83 10.33
N ILE A 48 -3.58 1.49 10.18
CA ILE A 48 -3.28 0.80 8.92
C ILE A 48 -4.39 -0.16 8.54
N ILE A 49 -4.97 -0.88 9.53
CA ILE A 49 -6.13 -1.76 9.34
C ILE A 49 -7.11 -1.44 10.46
N GLU A 50 -8.36 -1.24 10.07
CA GLU A 50 -9.48 -0.95 10.94
C GLU A 50 -10.61 -1.93 10.70
N GLU A 51 -11.39 -2.25 11.73
CA GLU A 51 -12.49 -3.19 11.63
C GLU A 51 -13.69 -2.80 12.48
N SER A 52 -14.87 -3.24 12.07
CA SER A 52 -16.11 -3.14 12.83
C SER A 52 -16.95 -4.40 12.61
N PRO A 53 -17.53 -4.98 13.70
CA PRO A 53 -17.27 -4.69 15.09
C PRO A 53 -15.88 -5.16 15.56
N SER A 54 -15.45 -4.75 16.76
CA SER A 54 -14.21 -5.28 17.37
C SER A 54 -14.38 -6.75 17.73
N PRO A 55 -13.37 -7.62 17.46
CA PRO A 55 -13.42 -9.02 17.86
C PRO A 55 -13.37 -9.22 19.38
N ARG A 56 -13.08 -8.17 20.13
CA ARG A 56 -12.89 -8.21 21.60
C ARG A 56 -14.03 -7.60 22.38
N ILE A 57 -14.79 -6.69 21.78
CA ILE A 57 -15.88 -5.97 22.44
C ILE A 57 -17.18 -6.77 22.31
N ASP A 58 -17.72 -7.21 23.45
CA ASP A 58 -19.01 -7.86 23.50
C ASP A 58 -20.19 -6.84 23.45
N PRO A 59 -21.43 -7.28 23.29
CA PRO A 59 -22.57 -6.37 23.22
C PRO A 59 -22.77 -5.51 24.46
N PHE A 60 -22.39 -5.98 25.65
CA PHE A 60 -22.51 -5.22 26.90
C PHE A 60 -21.49 -4.08 26.96
N LEU A 61 -20.22 -4.37 26.65
CA LEU A 61 -19.16 -3.36 26.57
C LEU A 61 -19.44 -2.33 25.46
N ARG A 62 -19.96 -2.78 24.31
CA ARG A 62 -20.37 -1.88 23.21
C ARG A 62 -21.40 -0.88 23.69
N GLU A 63 -22.41 -1.34 24.40
CA GLU A 63 -23.45 -0.45 24.94
C GLU A 63 -22.87 0.51 26.00
N GLU A 64 -22.03 0.03 26.92
CA GLU A 64 -21.41 0.86 27.95
C GLU A 64 -20.52 1.96 27.35
N MET A 65 -19.66 1.61 26.42
CA MET A 65 -18.79 2.56 25.70
C MET A 65 -19.61 3.54 24.84
N GLY A 66 -20.62 3.01 24.13
CA GLY A 66 -21.54 3.79 23.32
C GLY A 66 -22.28 4.85 24.13
N GLN A 67 -22.84 4.47 25.28
CA GLN A 67 -23.54 5.40 26.19
C GLN A 67 -22.57 6.41 26.81
N ALA A 68 -21.34 6.03 27.12
CA ALA A 68 -20.32 6.98 27.57
C ALA A 68 -20.04 8.06 26.51
N ALA A 69 -19.90 7.64 25.22
CA ALA A 69 -19.70 8.54 24.11
C ALA A 69 -20.91 9.46 23.85
N VAL A 70 -22.13 8.92 23.86
CA VAL A 70 -23.38 9.68 23.71
C VAL A 70 -23.55 10.71 24.86
N LYS A 71 -23.27 10.31 26.09
CA LYS A 71 -23.34 11.21 27.25
C LYS A 71 -22.37 12.37 27.14
N LEU A 72 -21.14 12.11 26.64
CA LEU A 72 -20.15 13.15 26.39
C LEU A 72 -20.63 14.09 25.28
N ALA A 73 -21.07 13.55 24.15
CA ALA A 73 -21.56 14.33 23.01
C ALA A 73 -22.76 15.20 23.36
N LYS A 74 -23.75 14.68 24.08
CA LYS A 74 -24.90 15.46 24.60
C LYS A 74 -24.48 16.60 25.51
N LYS A 75 -23.47 16.36 26.40
CA LYS A 75 -23.00 17.38 27.33
C LYS A 75 -22.34 18.57 26.60
N ILE A 76 -21.64 18.32 25.54
CA ILE A 76 -20.99 19.38 24.73
C ILE A 76 -21.90 19.91 23.61
N LYS A 77 -23.11 19.38 23.48
CA LYS A 77 -24.07 19.69 22.40
C LYS A 77 -23.45 19.47 21.02
N TYR A 78 -22.82 18.30 20.85
CA TYR A 78 -22.17 17.95 19.61
C TYR A 78 -23.18 17.76 18.49
N CYS A 79 -22.89 18.30 17.31
CA CYS A 79 -23.70 18.20 16.11
C CYS A 79 -22.82 17.71 14.94
N SER A 80 -23.33 16.83 14.10
CA SER A 80 -22.66 16.14 12.99
C SER A 80 -22.06 14.79 13.37
N ALA A 81 -21.33 14.16 12.44
CA ALA A 81 -20.56 12.94 12.69
C ALA A 81 -19.29 13.26 13.47
N GLY A 82 -19.00 12.47 14.49
CA GLY A 82 -17.78 12.56 15.29
C GLY A 82 -17.41 11.21 15.87
N THR A 83 -16.24 11.12 16.47
CA THR A 83 -15.72 9.88 17.02
C THR A 83 -15.13 10.13 18.38
N VAL A 84 -15.45 9.27 19.34
CA VAL A 84 -14.87 9.26 20.69
C VAL A 84 -13.90 8.10 20.78
N GLU A 85 -12.64 8.38 20.97
CA GLU A 85 -11.56 7.39 21.05
C GLU A 85 -11.28 6.96 22.48
N PHE A 86 -11.06 5.66 22.66
CA PHE A 86 -10.77 5.02 23.94
C PHE A 86 -9.55 4.11 23.84
N LEU A 87 -8.79 4.06 24.92
CA LEU A 87 -7.82 3.01 25.16
C LEU A 87 -8.50 1.90 25.95
N PHE A 88 -8.50 0.68 25.43
CA PHE A 88 -9.07 -0.51 26.07
C PHE A 88 -7.94 -1.44 26.54
N ASP A 89 -8.01 -1.91 27.76
CA ASP A 89 -7.06 -2.89 28.30
C ASP A 89 -7.59 -4.31 28.04
N ASP A 90 -6.89 -5.06 27.20
CA ASP A 90 -7.25 -6.42 26.79
C ASP A 90 -7.19 -7.45 27.95
N GLN A 91 -6.61 -7.08 29.10
CA GLN A 91 -6.47 -7.95 30.27
C GLN A 91 -7.54 -7.72 31.34
N THR A 92 -7.99 -6.46 31.51
CA THR A 92 -8.89 -6.07 32.61
C THR A 92 -10.29 -5.70 32.15
N ASP A 93 -10.53 -5.58 30.84
CA ASP A 93 -11.76 -5.07 30.22
C ASP A 93 -12.12 -3.63 30.65
N GLU A 94 -11.14 -2.89 31.18
CA GLU A 94 -11.29 -1.47 31.50
C GLU A 94 -11.01 -0.61 30.27
N PHE A 95 -11.71 0.52 30.14
CA PHE A 95 -11.46 1.48 29.06
C PHE A 95 -11.33 2.91 29.59
N TRP A 96 -10.52 3.70 28.92
CA TRP A 96 -10.25 5.09 29.27
C TRP A 96 -10.42 5.98 28.05
N PHE A 97 -11.04 7.12 28.28
CA PHE A 97 -11.18 8.17 27.27
C PHE A 97 -9.81 8.69 26.83
N LEU A 98 -9.59 8.82 25.52
CA LEU A 98 -8.43 9.46 24.92
C LEU A 98 -8.77 10.85 24.41
N GLU A 99 -9.58 10.91 23.35
CA GLU A 99 -9.92 12.18 22.69
C GLU A 99 -11.24 12.11 21.93
N VAL A 100 -11.69 13.28 21.45
CA VAL A 100 -12.82 13.38 20.53
C VAL A 100 -12.33 13.93 19.21
N ASN A 101 -12.57 13.20 18.14
CA ASN A 101 -12.34 13.67 16.78
C ASN A 101 -13.65 14.29 16.25
N THR A 102 -13.66 15.62 16.17
CA THR A 102 -14.86 16.41 15.76
C THR A 102 -14.98 16.52 14.24
N ARG A 103 -14.84 15.39 13.56
CA ARG A 103 -14.87 15.26 12.10
C ARG A 103 -15.20 13.82 11.71
N LEU A 104 -15.54 13.63 10.43
CA LEU A 104 -15.55 12.30 9.84
C LEU A 104 -14.11 11.74 9.80
N GLN A 105 -13.93 10.50 10.17
CA GLN A 105 -12.63 9.82 10.13
C GLN A 105 -12.45 8.99 8.86
N VAL A 106 -11.20 8.63 8.56
CA VAL A 106 -10.84 7.85 7.36
C VAL A 106 -11.58 6.52 7.36
N GLU A 107 -11.64 5.87 8.54
CA GLU A 107 -12.16 4.52 8.79
C GLU A 107 -13.70 4.43 8.94
N HIS A 108 -14.44 5.52 8.64
CA HIS A 108 -15.91 5.49 8.69
C HIS A 108 -16.56 4.40 7.81
N PRO A 109 -15.95 3.97 6.67
CA PRO A 109 -16.58 2.98 5.81
C PRO A 109 -16.87 1.65 6.51
N VAL A 110 -16.07 1.21 7.48
CA VAL A 110 -16.39 -0.06 8.18
C VAL A 110 -17.67 0.04 8.99
N THR A 111 -17.98 1.23 9.54
CA THR A 111 -19.27 1.48 10.20
C THR A 111 -20.41 1.50 9.20
N GLU A 112 -20.23 2.14 8.04
CA GLU A 112 -21.23 2.17 6.96
C GLU A 112 -21.58 0.76 6.50
N GLU A 113 -20.58 -0.08 6.27
CA GLU A 113 -20.76 -1.46 5.79
C GLU A 113 -21.52 -2.36 6.78
N VAL A 114 -21.34 -2.17 8.08
CA VAL A 114 -22.04 -3.01 9.09
C VAL A 114 -23.39 -2.46 9.51
N THR A 115 -23.63 -1.15 9.38
CA THR A 115 -24.91 -0.51 9.77
C THR A 115 -25.82 -0.22 8.59
N GLY A 116 -25.27 -0.12 7.38
CA GLY A 116 -26.01 0.32 6.17
C GLY A 116 -26.32 1.82 6.16
N ILE A 117 -25.71 2.63 7.04
CA ILE A 117 -25.93 4.07 7.14
C ILE A 117 -24.80 4.82 6.43
N ASP A 118 -25.12 5.66 5.45
CA ASP A 118 -24.19 6.56 4.77
C ASP A 118 -23.92 7.79 5.65
N LEU A 119 -22.78 7.79 6.32
CA LEU A 119 -22.38 8.85 7.26
C LEU A 119 -22.17 10.19 6.56
N VAL A 120 -21.72 10.21 5.32
CA VAL A 120 -21.53 11.45 4.56
C VAL A 120 -22.88 12.04 4.17
N ALA A 121 -23.84 11.22 3.75
CA ALA A 121 -25.20 11.65 3.47
C ALA A 121 -25.87 12.21 4.73
N GLU A 122 -25.69 11.55 5.89
CA GLU A 122 -26.24 12.05 7.16
C GLU A 122 -25.59 13.37 7.58
N GLN A 123 -24.28 13.56 7.40
CA GLN A 123 -23.66 14.86 7.65
C GLN A 123 -24.27 15.98 6.81
N ILE A 124 -24.57 15.69 5.54
CA ILE A 124 -25.20 16.67 4.64
C ILE A 124 -26.64 16.99 5.08
N LYS A 125 -27.44 15.97 5.47
CA LYS A 125 -28.80 16.17 6.01
C LYS A 125 -28.77 17.02 7.26
N ILE A 126 -27.93 16.69 8.23
CA ILE A 126 -27.77 17.45 9.47
C ILE A 126 -27.34 18.91 9.19
N ALA A 127 -26.37 19.12 8.31
CA ALA A 127 -25.92 20.46 7.92
C ALA A 127 -27.01 21.28 7.22
N ARG A 128 -27.97 20.61 6.59
CA ARG A 128 -29.16 21.24 6.00
C ARG A 128 -30.21 21.62 7.05
N GLY A 129 -30.09 21.13 8.29
CA GLY A 129 -31.01 21.36 9.39
C GLY A 129 -32.07 20.26 9.55
N ASP A 130 -31.87 19.09 8.95
CA ASP A 130 -32.77 17.96 9.10
C ASP A 130 -32.54 17.28 10.48
N GLU A 131 -33.61 16.76 11.07
CA GLU A 131 -33.55 15.92 12.27
C GLU A 131 -33.09 14.51 11.90
N LEU A 132 -32.42 13.81 12.81
CA LEU A 132 -32.07 12.39 12.61
C LEU A 132 -33.34 11.55 12.38
N GLU A 133 -33.33 10.75 11.32
CA GLU A 133 -34.49 9.93 10.91
C GLU A 133 -34.60 8.63 11.74
N PHE A 134 -33.61 8.28 12.53
CA PHE A 134 -33.52 7.04 13.32
C PHE A 134 -33.11 7.32 14.77
N VAL A 135 -33.54 6.47 15.69
CA VAL A 135 -33.18 6.47 17.09
C VAL A 135 -32.20 5.33 17.39
N GLN A 136 -31.63 5.29 18.60
CA GLN A 136 -30.62 4.29 18.97
C GLN A 136 -31.10 2.84 18.76
N ASP A 137 -32.37 2.55 19.04
CA ASP A 137 -32.96 1.22 18.94
C ASP A 137 -33.14 0.74 17.48
N ASP A 138 -33.02 1.64 16.50
CA ASP A 138 -33.08 1.31 15.08
C ASP A 138 -31.72 0.88 14.52
N ILE A 139 -30.64 0.99 15.30
CA ILE A 139 -29.29 0.70 14.85
C ILE A 139 -28.96 -0.77 15.09
N ASP A 140 -28.82 -1.50 13.99
CA ASP A 140 -28.37 -2.88 13.98
C ASP A 140 -27.01 -3.02 13.32
N TRP A 141 -26.23 -4.02 13.75
CA TRP A 141 -24.91 -4.34 13.19
C TRP A 141 -24.97 -5.71 12.53
N HIS A 142 -24.65 -5.76 11.23
CA HIS A 142 -24.70 -6.99 10.44
C HIS A 142 -23.34 -7.36 9.86
N GLY A 143 -22.90 -8.58 10.10
CA GLY A 143 -21.64 -9.10 9.58
C GLY A 143 -20.41 -8.46 10.20
N HIS A 144 -19.36 -8.34 9.39
CA HIS A 144 -18.08 -7.79 9.81
C HIS A 144 -17.43 -7.07 8.63
N ALA A 145 -16.94 -5.86 8.85
CA ALA A 145 -16.23 -5.08 7.85
C ALA A 145 -14.79 -4.82 8.29
N ILE A 146 -13.87 -4.85 7.33
CA ILE A 146 -12.45 -4.55 7.54
C ILE A 146 -12.01 -3.59 6.46
N GLU A 147 -11.33 -2.52 6.86
CA GLU A 147 -10.68 -1.53 5.99
C GLU A 147 -9.16 -1.71 6.07
N ALA A 148 -8.47 -1.56 4.95
CA ALA A 148 -7.03 -1.46 4.89
C ALA A 148 -6.63 -0.20 4.13
N ARG A 149 -5.68 0.56 4.68
CA ARG A 149 -5.15 1.78 4.05
C ARG A 149 -4.00 1.44 3.14
N LEU A 150 -4.21 1.58 1.84
CA LEU A 150 -3.18 1.39 0.83
C LEU A 150 -2.36 2.67 0.69
N TYR A 151 -1.07 2.58 1.01
CA TYR A 151 -0.11 3.68 0.95
C TYR A 151 0.97 3.46 -0.10
N ALA A 152 1.44 4.54 -0.73
CA ALA A 152 2.69 4.55 -1.50
C ALA A 152 3.88 4.64 -0.54
N GLU A 153 4.24 3.50 0.07
CA GLU A 153 5.32 3.35 1.04
C GLU A 153 6.05 2.02 0.81
N ASP A 154 7.37 1.99 1.04
CA ASP A 154 8.17 0.75 1.01
C ASP A 154 8.33 0.13 2.41
N PRO A 155 7.55 -0.90 2.76
CA PRO A 155 7.66 -1.59 4.04
C PRO A 155 9.04 -2.24 4.26
N GLY A 156 9.71 -2.65 3.17
CA GLY A 156 11.06 -3.23 3.22
C GLY A 156 12.15 -2.22 3.52
N ASN A 157 11.85 -0.93 3.38
CA ASN A 157 12.74 0.20 3.67
C ASN A 157 12.15 1.10 4.76
N ASN A 158 11.71 0.48 5.87
CA ASN A 158 11.17 1.19 7.03
C ASN A 158 9.97 2.11 6.71
N PHE A 159 9.15 1.73 5.72
CA PHE A 159 7.97 2.46 5.25
C PHE A 159 8.31 3.89 4.77
N LEU A 160 9.42 4.03 4.07
CA LEU A 160 9.70 5.30 3.40
C LEU A 160 8.61 5.56 2.36
N PRO A 161 8.07 6.80 2.32
CA PRO A 161 7.14 7.19 1.28
C PRO A 161 7.79 7.10 -0.10
N GLU A 162 7.02 6.61 -1.06
CA GLU A 162 7.42 6.47 -2.45
C GLU A 162 6.75 7.52 -3.33
N VAL A 163 7.49 8.00 -4.32
CA VAL A 163 7.02 8.98 -5.29
C VAL A 163 7.20 8.45 -6.69
N GLY A 164 6.32 8.83 -7.60
CA GLY A 164 6.39 8.37 -8.97
C GLY A 164 5.05 8.48 -9.68
N THR A 165 4.94 7.85 -10.84
CA THR A 165 3.69 7.77 -11.58
C THR A 165 3.07 6.39 -11.42
N LEU A 166 1.79 6.32 -11.11
CA LEU A 166 1.02 5.08 -11.13
C LEU A 166 0.79 4.68 -12.60
N HIS A 167 1.63 3.77 -13.10
CA HIS A 167 1.54 3.29 -14.47
C HIS A 167 0.45 2.25 -14.68
N ALA A 168 0.03 1.59 -13.60
CA ALA A 168 -1.10 0.68 -13.54
C ALA A 168 -1.90 0.97 -12.28
N TYR A 169 -3.22 1.08 -12.39
CA TYR A 169 -4.16 1.17 -11.27
C TYR A 169 -5.53 0.70 -11.73
N ASP A 170 -5.74 -0.61 -11.75
CA ASP A 170 -7.02 -1.22 -12.11
C ASP A 170 -7.58 -2.05 -10.95
N THR A 171 -8.59 -1.51 -10.30
CA THR A 171 -9.32 -2.13 -9.19
C THR A 171 -10.53 -2.95 -9.66
N SER A 172 -10.89 -2.90 -10.94
CA SER A 172 -12.04 -3.62 -11.50
C SER A 172 -11.88 -5.13 -11.41
N LEU A 173 -10.62 -5.62 -11.40
CA LEU A 173 -10.29 -7.02 -11.21
C LEU A 173 -10.61 -7.53 -9.79
N ALA A 174 -10.84 -6.62 -8.86
CA ALA A 174 -11.15 -6.87 -7.44
C ALA A 174 -12.47 -6.21 -7.04
N SER A 175 -13.49 -6.31 -7.89
CA SER A 175 -14.82 -5.69 -7.69
C SER A 175 -15.61 -6.25 -6.51
N GLU A 176 -15.15 -7.33 -5.90
CA GLU A 176 -15.74 -7.91 -4.70
C GLU A 176 -15.52 -7.10 -3.42
N VAL A 177 -14.59 -6.14 -3.41
CA VAL A 177 -14.31 -5.22 -2.32
C VAL A 177 -14.59 -3.77 -2.75
N ARG A 178 -14.89 -2.91 -1.79
CA ARG A 178 -15.10 -1.47 -2.01
C ARG A 178 -13.74 -0.79 -2.07
N TRP A 179 -13.58 0.11 -3.04
CA TRP A 179 -12.40 0.94 -3.23
C TRP A 179 -12.77 2.41 -3.14
N ASP A 180 -12.33 3.08 -2.09
CA ASP A 180 -12.44 4.54 -1.96
C ASP A 180 -11.09 5.15 -2.34
N SER A 181 -10.91 5.41 -3.63
CA SER A 181 -9.62 5.81 -4.22
C SER A 181 -9.50 7.32 -4.37
N GLY A 182 -8.34 7.86 -4.03
CA GLY A 182 -7.95 9.24 -4.30
C GLY A 182 -7.07 9.40 -5.55
N VAL A 183 -6.83 8.31 -6.29
CA VAL A 183 -5.93 8.23 -7.43
C VAL A 183 -6.53 7.38 -8.54
N ASP A 184 -6.01 7.57 -9.75
CA ASP A 184 -6.31 6.81 -10.95
C ASP A 184 -5.01 6.41 -11.67
N GLU A 185 -5.10 5.59 -12.71
CA GLU A 185 -3.97 5.32 -13.60
C GLU A 185 -3.42 6.64 -14.17
N GLY A 186 -2.11 6.78 -14.17
CA GLY A 186 -1.40 7.99 -14.59
C GLY A 186 -1.28 9.07 -13.50
N SER A 187 -1.86 8.90 -12.32
CA SER A 187 -1.69 9.84 -11.21
C SER A 187 -0.22 9.94 -10.80
N ILE A 188 0.24 11.17 -10.52
CA ILE A 188 1.59 11.44 -10.04
C ILE A 188 1.55 11.55 -8.52
N ILE A 189 2.23 10.63 -7.86
CA ILE A 189 2.40 10.63 -6.41
C ILE A 189 3.60 11.52 -6.07
N GLY A 190 3.33 12.61 -5.39
CA GLY A 190 4.33 13.62 -4.98
C GLY A 190 4.51 13.67 -3.47
N THR A 191 5.25 14.68 -3.01
CA THR A 191 5.57 14.90 -1.59
C THR A 191 4.64 15.89 -0.89
N ASP A 192 3.68 16.47 -1.60
CA ASP A 192 2.85 17.57 -1.09
C ASP A 192 1.70 17.11 -0.19
N PHE A 193 1.26 15.86 -0.37
CA PHE A 193 0.14 15.26 0.33
C PHE A 193 0.55 14.00 1.08
N ASP A 194 -0.39 13.43 1.82
CA ASP A 194 -0.30 12.12 2.46
C ASP A 194 -0.11 11.03 1.39
N PRO A 195 0.73 10.00 1.62
CA PRO A 195 0.99 8.93 0.65
C PRO A 195 -0.18 7.95 0.47
N MET A 196 -1.33 8.15 1.11
CA MET A 196 -2.48 7.27 1.00
C MET A 196 -3.08 7.31 -0.41
N LEU A 197 -3.12 6.16 -1.07
CA LEU A 197 -3.67 6.00 -2.41
C LEU A 197 -5.17 5.71 -2.36
N SER A 198 -5.55 4.80 -1.45
CA SER A 198 -6.91 4.29 -1.39
C SER A 198 -7.20 3.67 -0.02
N LYS A 199 -8.47 3.65 0.35
CA LYS A 199 -9.02 2.75 1.35
C LYS A 199 -9.63 1.56 0.62
N VAL A 200 -9.34 0.36 1.12
CA VAL A 200 -9.89 -0.89 0.57
C VAL A 200 -10.71 -1.56 1.65
N ILE A 201 -12.01 -1.74 1.40
CA ILE A 201 -12.96 -2.18 2.40
C ILE A 201 -13.63 -3.49 1.95
N SER A 202 -13.72 -4.44 2.84
CA SER A 202 -14.48 -5.68 2.63
C SER A 202 -15.54 -5.84 3.70
N TRP A 203 -16.67 -6.38 3.30
CA TRP A 203 -17.71 -6.85 4.21
C TRP A 203 -17.99 -8.32 3.94
N ALA A 204 -18.24 -9.09 5.02
CA ALA A 204 -18.71 -10.48 4.97
C ALA A 204 -19.56 -10.83 6.20
N PRO A 205 -20.31 -11.95 6.17
CA PRO A 205 -21.10 -12.37 7.32
C PRO A 205 -20.29 -12.66 8.60
N ASN A 206 -18.99 -12.93 8.46
CA ASN A 206 -18.08 -13.14 9.57
C ASN A 206 -16.70 -12.54 9.31
N ARG A 207 -15.93 -12.35 10.38
CA ARG A 207 -14.63 -11.68 10.37
C ARG A 207 -13.57 -12.35 9.49
N VAL A 208 -13.48 -13.69 9.56
CA VAL A 208 -12.46 -14.45 8.81
C VAL A 208 -12.71 -14.36 7.32
N ASP A 209 -13.98 -14.42 6.89
CA ASP A 209 -14.34 -14.26 5.48
C ASP A 209 -14.09 -12.82 5.01
N ALA A 210 -14.35 -11.80 5.84
CA ALA A 210 -14.03 -10.41 5.52
C ALA A 210 -12.52 -10.24 5.33
N ALA A 211 -11.68 -10.76 6.25
CA ALA A 211 -10.23 -10.69 6.14
C ALA A 211 -9.70 -11.38 4.88
N ASN A 212 -10.18 -12.58 4.59
CA ASN A 212 -9.77 -13.32 3.39
C ASN A 212 -10.22 -12.64 2.10
N LYS A 213 -11.42 -12.07 2.09
CA LYS A 213 -11.96 -11.32 0.96
C LYS A 213 -11.14 -10.06 0.67
N LEU A 214 -10.77 -9.31 1.73
CA LEU A 214 -9.92 -8.13 1.61
C LEU A 214 -8.52 -8.48 1.10
N ALA A 215 -7.88 -9.50 1.68
CA ALA A 215 -6.57 -9.96 1.23
C ALA A 215 -6.60 -10.37 -0.25
N ARG A 216 -7.63 -11.11 -0.68
CA ARG A 216 -7.82 -11.50 -2.08
C ARG A 216 -8.07 -10.30 -3.00
N GLY A 217 -8.85 -9.32 -2.57
CA GLY A 217 -9.06 -8.07 -3.32
C GLY A 217 -7.75 -7.34 -3.56
N LEU A 218 -6.93 -7.19 -2.52
CA LEU A 218 -5.60 -6.59 -2.62
C LEU A 218 -4.67 -7.39 -3.56
N GLU A 219 -4.74 -8.72 -3.58
CA GLU A 219 -3.94 -9.57 -4.47
C GLU A 219 -4.33 -9.43 -5.94
N LYS A 220 -5.62 -9.31 -6.23
CA LYS A 220 -6.16 -9.28 -7.60
C LYS A 220 -6.00 -7.95 -8.30
N ALA A 221 -6.07 -6.84 -7.56
CA ALA A 221 -5.96 -5.52 -8.15
C ALA A 221 -4.64 -5.35 -8.89
N HIS A 222 -4.68 -4.79 -10.11
CA HIS A 222 -3.49 -4.53 -10.92
C HIS A 222 -2.99 -3.12 -10.65
N MET A 223 -1.81 -3.01 -10.02
CA MET A 223 -1.24 -1.70 -9.68
C MET A 223 0.29 -1.74 -9.64
N GLY A 224 0.89 -0.62 -10.10
CA GLY A 224 2.33 -0.47 -10.07
C GLY A 224 2.80 0.87 -10.64
N GLY A 225 4.11 1.08 -10.59
CA GLY A 225 4.77 2.35 -10.89
C GLY A 225 5.32 3.03 -9.65
N VAL A 226 4.76 2.73 -8.46
CA VAL A 226 5.30 3.07 -7.16
C VAL A 226 5.25 1.84 -6.25
N VAL A 227 6.16 1.77 -5.28
CA VAL A 227 6.11 0.74 -4.25
C VAL A 227 4.98 1.06 -3.28
N THR A 228 4.24 0.03 -2.87
CA THR A 228 3.11 0.18 -1.94
C THR A 228 3.24 -0.77 -0.75
N ASN A 229 2.50 -0.49 0.32
CA ASN A 229 2.40 -1.37 1.48
C ASN A 229 1.48 -2.59 1.25
N ARG A 230 1.01 -2.85 0.03
CA ARG A 230 0.03 -3.90 -0.31
C ARG A 230 0.41 -5.28 0.22
N GLN A 231 1.65 -5.75 -0.03
CA GLN A 231 2.08 -7.07 0.42
C GLN A 231 2.09 -7.19 1.95
N PHE A 232 2.47 -6.11 2.62
CA PHE A 232 2.42 -6.04 4.08
C PHE A 232 0.99 -6.14 4.60
N LEU A 233 0.01 -5.44 3.98
CA LEU A 233 -1.41 -5.54 4.32
C LEU A 233 -1.94 -6.98 4.14
N ILE A 234 -1.61 -7.62 3.02
CA ILE A 234 -1.97 -9.02 2.76
C ILE A 234 -1.39 -9.95 3.84
N SER A 235 -0.13 -9.75 4.20
CA SER A 235 0.52 -10.52 5.26
C SER A 235 -0.15 -10.34 6.62
N CYS A 236 -0.54 -9.11 6.98
CA CYS A 236 -1.32 -8.85 8.20
C CYS A 236 -2.66 -9.61 8.20
N LEU A 237 -3.43 -9.47 7.12
CA LEU A 237 -4.78 -10.05 7.00
C LEU A 237 -4.79 -11.59 6.99
N ARG A 238 -3.69 -12.22 6.55
CA ARG A 238 -3.51 -13.67 6.52
C ARG A 238 -2.79 -14.22 7.75
N ASN A 239 -2.31 -13.34 8.62
CA ASN A 239 -1.62 -13.76 9.85
C ASN A 239 -2.60 -14.46 10.80
N GLU A 240 -2.15 -15.54 11.42
CA GLU A 240 -2.97 -16.36 12.33
C GLU A 240 -3.43 -15.57 13.56
N SER A 241 -2.55 -14.73 14.13
CA SER A 241 -2.90 -13.86 15.26
C SER A 241 -3.99 -12.86 14.87
N PHE A 242 -3.92 -12.29 13.66
CA PHE A 242 -4.99 -11.42 13.13
C PHE A 242 -6.29 -12.19 12.99
N LEU A 243 -6.29 -13.34 12.33
CA LEU A 243 -7.50 -14.15 12.10
C LEU A 243 -8.16 -14.61 13.42
N ASN A 244 -7.37 -14.81 14.48
CA ASN A 244 -7.84 -15.16 15.82
C ASN A 244 -8.24 -13.95 16.68
N GLY A 245 -8.16 -12.71 16.17
CA GLY A 245 -8.53 -11.49 16.89
C GLY A 245 -7.50 -11.02 17.93
N ASN A 246 -6.27 -11.52 17.91
CA ASN A 246 -5.18 -11.10 18.80
C ASN A 246 -4.50 -9.85 18.25
N THR A 247 -5.23 -8.74 18.21
CA THR A 247 -4.88 -7.51 17.48
C THR A 247 -4.64 -6.33 18.43
N THR A 248 -3.78 -6.48 19.43
CA THR A 248 -3.34 -5.38 20.30
C THR A 248 -2.40 -4.40 19.57
N THR A 249 -2.20 -3.20 20.13
CA THR A 249 -1.43 -2.12 19.47
C THR A 249 0.03 -2.47 19.17
N ASP A 250 0.58 -3.50 19.80
CA ASP A 250 1.91 -4.06 19.57
C ASP A 250 1.95 -5.11 18.44
N PHE A 251 0.84 -5.37 17.75
CA PHE A 251 0.70 -6.44 16.74
C PHE A 251 1.82 -6.41 15.68
N ILE A 252 2.07 -5.26 15.07
CA ILE A 252 3.06 -5.12 13.99
C ILE A 252 4.49 -5.39 14.49
N GLU A 253 4.79 -5.05 15.75
CA GLU A 253 6.11 -5.27 16.34
C GLU A 253 6.32 -6.73 16.76
N ARG A 254 5.23 -7.40 17.15
CA ARG A 254 5.24 -8.79 17.66
C ARG A 254 5.25 -9.82 16.54
N GLU A 255 4.55 -9.55 15.44
CA GLU A 255 4.36 -10.52 14.37
C GLU A 255 5.44 -10.41 13.28
N VAL A 256 5.79 -11.55 12.70
CA VAL A 256 6.68 -11.59 11.53
C VAL A 256 5.84 -11.42 10.27
N LEU A 257 5.91 -10.24 9.67
CA LEU A 257 5.09 -9.85 8.53
C LEU A 257 5.95 -9.73 7.27
N GLU A 258 5.44 -10.27 6.16
CA GLU A 258 6.11 -10.16 4.87
C GLU A 258 5.93 -8.74 4.31
N THR A 259 7.03 -8.09 3.98
CA THR A 259 7.04 -6.74 3.39
C THR A 259 7.15 -6.77 1.87
N LYS A 260 7.63 -7.87 1.30
CA LYS A 260 7.81 -8.08 -0.15
C LYS A 260 7.38 -9.49 -0.50
N LYS A 261 6.80 -9.64 -1.67
CA LYS A 261 6.46 -10.96 -2.20
C LYS A 261 7.73 -11.65 -2.71
N ASN A 262 8.00 -12.82 -2.15
CA ASN A 262 9.05 -13.70 -2.64
C ASN A 262 8.44 -14.67 -3.67
N LEU A 263 8.88 -14.60 -4.90
CA LEU A 263 8.42 -15.51 -5.95
C LEU A 263 9.08 -16.88 -5.79
N SER A 264 8.30 -17.93 -5.82
CA SER A 264 8.82 -19.29 -5.97
C SER A 264 9.45 -19.46 -7.35
N ALA A 265 10.31 -20.45 -7.52
CA ALA A 265 10.94 -20.74 -8.81
C ALA A 265 9.91 -20.95 -9.95
N ASN A 266 8.77 -21.55 -9.63
CA ASN A 266 7.68 -21.77 -10.60
C ASN A 266 6.97 -20.46 -10.95
N GLU A 267 6.65 -19.61 -9.97
CA GLU A 267 6.05 -18.28 -10.21
C GLU A 267 6.96 -17.38 -11.03
N LEU A 268 8.27 -17.38 -10.71
CA LEU A 268 9.28 -16.64 -11.46
C LEU A 268 9.38 -17.13 -12.91
N HIS A 269 9.35 -18.47 -13.11
CA HIS A 269 9.32 -19.07 -14.44
C HIS A 269 8.07 -18.68 -15.23
N GLN A 270 6.88 -18.75 -14.62
CA GLN A 270 5.61 -18.37 -15.28
C GLN A 270 5.59 -16.88 -15.63
N ALA A 271 5.94 -16.00 -14.71
CA ALA A 271 5.96 -14.56 -14.94
C ALA A 271 6.98 -14.17 -16.03
N SER A 272 8.21 -14.69 -15.94
CA SER A 272 9.25 -14.40 -16.93
C SER A 272 8.89 -14.93 -18.33
N THR A 273 8.26 -16.09 -18.41
CA THR A 273 7.76 -16.67 -19.68
C THR A 273 6.66 -15.80 -20.28
N ALA A 274 5.65 -15.43 -19.50
CA ALA A 274 4.54 -14.60 -19.97
C ALA A 274 5.03 -13.22 -20.46
N ILE A 275 5.91 -12.57 -19.71
CA ILE A 275 6.54 -11.29 -20.12
C ILE A 275 7.31 -11.45 -21.43
N ALA A 276 8.15 -12.48 -21.54
CA ALA A 276 8.98 -12.68 -22.73
C ALA A 276 8.14 -12.90 -23.99
N LEU A 277 7.08 -13.71 -23.90
CA LEU A 277 6.21 -14.01 -25.03
C LEU A 277 5.29 -12.82 -25.37
N TRP A 278 4.78 -12.08 -24.37
CA TRP A 278 4.06 -10.84 -24.60
C TRP A 278 4.92 -9.80 -25.34
N LEU A 279 6.17 -9.59 -24.90
CA LEU A 279 7.10 -8.70 -25.58
C LEU A 279 7.40 -9.14 -27.02
N ALA A 280 7.56 -10.44 -27.23
CA ALA A 280 7.79 -11.00 -28.57
C ALA A 280 6.61 -10.69 -29.50
N GLN A 281 5.38 -10.89 -29.04
CA GLN A 281 4.18 -10.60 -29.80
C GLN A 281 4.01 -9.09 -30.06
N LYS A 282 4.20 -8.26 -29.03
CA LYS A 282 4.11 -6.78 -29.17
C LYS A 282 5.14 -6.23 -30.16
N ASN A 283 6.38 -6.71 -30.11
CA ASN A 283 7.41 -6.31 -31.06
C ASN A 283 7.03 -6.68 -32.49
N ARG A 284 6.40 -7.85 -32.67
CA ARG A 284 5.90 -8.30 -33.98
C ARG A 284 4.76 -7.43 -34.49
N ASP A 285 3.76 -7.16 -33.65
CA ASP A 285 2.59 -6.36 -34.01
C ASP A 285 2.97 -4.91 -34.35
N SER A 286 4.03 -4.39 -33.73
CA SER A 286 4.56 -3.05 -33.99
C SER A 286 5.49 -2.97 -35.20
N ASP A 287 5.88 -4.10 -35.81
CA ASP A 287 6.75 -4.11 -36.97
C ASP A 287 5.98 -3.82 -38.28
N PRO A 288 6.16 -2.65 -38.89
CA PRO A 288 5.41 -2.25 -40.07
C PRO A 288 5.84 -3.00 -41.36
N VAL A 289 6.99 -3.68 -41.32
CA VAL A 289 7.60 -4.30 -42.52
C VAL A 289 7.39 -5.80 -42.54
N THR A 290 7.64 -6.49 -41.42
CA THR A 290 7.62 -7.96 -41.40
C THR A 290 6.51 -8.55 -40.52
N GLY A 291 5.66 -7.72 -39.85
CA GLY A 291 4.58 -8.15 -38.99
C GLY A 291 3.57 -9.10 -39.65
N PHE A 292 3.41 -9.06 -40.98
CA PHE A 292 2.54 -9.97 -41.72
C PHE A 292 3.13 -11.38 -41.94
N MET A 293 4.43 -11.57 -41.69
CA MET A 293 5.10 -12.87 -41.87
C MET A 293 4.78 -13.79 -40.68
N ALA A 294 4.85 -15.11 -40.91
CA ALA A 294 4.73 -16.07 -39.83
C ALA A 294 5.77 -15.81 -38.71
N ALA A 295 5.39 -15.98 -37.49
CA ALA A 295 6.31 -15.78 -36.36
C ALA A 295 7.58 -16.58 -36.53
N ASN A 296 8.73 -15.92 -36.33
CA ASN A 296 10.07 -16.54 -36.43
C ASN A 296 10.36 -17.26 -37.76
N TRP A 297 9.74 -16.82 -38.85
CA TRP A 297 10.09 -17.35 -40.18
C TRP A 297 11.56 -17.10 -40.44
N THR A 298 12.26 -18.17 -40.88
CA THR A 298 13.68 -18.12 -41.24
C THR A 298 14.01 -19.20 -42.24
N ASN A 299 14.92 -18.91 -43.16
CA ASN A 299 15.44 -19.87 -44.14
C ASN A 299 16.69 -20.62 -43.64
N GLY A 300 17.11 -20.36 -42.39
CA GLY A 300 18.28 -20.99 -41.79
C GLY A 300 18.05 -21.37 -40.33
N ARG A 301 19.02 -22.01 -39.69
CA ARG A 301 19.00 -22.28 -38.27
C ARG A 301 19.32 -21.00 -37.50
N MET A 302 18.34 -20.47 -36.77
CA MET A 302 18.53 -19.32 -35.88
C MET A 302 18.82 -19.80 -34.44
N PRO A 303 19.68 -19.07 -33.71
CA PRO A 303 19.80 -19.29 -32.26
C PRO A 303 18.47 -19.00 -31.56
N LEU A 304 18.33 -19.51 -30.35
CA LEU A 304 17.17 -19.17 -29.48
C LEU A 304 17.07 -17.65 -29.34
N GLN A 305 15.86 -17.14 -29.42
CA GLN A 305 15.61 -15.77 -29.05
C GLN A 305 15.78 -15.62 -27.52
N ARG A 306 16.14 -14.43 -27.08
CA ARG A 306 16.38 -14.19 -25.65
C ARG A 306 15.98 -12.79 -25.24
N VAL A 307 15.48 -12.68 -24.03
CA VAL A 307 15.26 -11.43 -23.30
C VAL A 307 15.82 -11.59 -21.90
N LYS A 308 16.41 -10.53 -21.37
CA LYS A 308 16.88 -10.48 -20.00
C LYS A 308 15.93 -9.61 -19.20
N LEU A 309 15.47 -10.13 -18.08
CA LEU A 309 14.54 -9.49 -17.14
C LEU A 309 15.22 -9.41 -15.79
N LEU A 310 15.03 -8.30 -15.09
CA LEU A 310 15.44 -8.10 -13.70
C LEU A 310 14.17 -8.05 -12.83
N PHE A 311 14.05 -9.00 -11.89
CA PHE A 311 13.00 -9.06 -10.87
C PHE A 311 13.62 -8.71 -9.53
N ILE A 312 13.29 -7.60 -8.92
CA ILE A 312 13.85 -7.14 -7.62
C ILE A 312 15.38 -7.32 -7.56
N GLN A 313 15.88 -8.56 -7.39
CA GLN A 313 17.30 -8.91 -7.30
C GLN A 313 17.69 -10.07 -8.23
N ASP A 314 16.74 -10.71 -8.89
CA ASP A 314 16.98 -11.88 -9.73
C ASP A 314 17.04 -11.49 -11.22
N GLU A 315 18.21 -11.67 -11.85
CA GLU A 315 18.33 -11.55 -13.29
C GLU A 315 17.97 -12.89 -13.96
N VAL A 316 16.96 -12.88 -14.82
CA VAL A 316 16.48 -14.06 -15.55
C VAL A 316 16.70 -13.86 -17.05
N GLU A 317 17.51 -14.72 -17.67
CA GLU A 317 17.63 -14.79 -19.14
C GLU A 317 16.62 -15.79 -19.69
N VAL A 318 15.52 -15.30 -20.27
CA VAL A 318 14.50 -16.14 -20.91
C VAL A 318 14.92 -16.46 -22.32
N LYS A 319 15.08 -17.75 -22.64
CA LYS A 319 15.38 -18.26 -23.96
C LYS A 319 14.18 -18.98 -24.55
N TYR A 320 13.78 -18.62 -25.75
CA TYR A 320 12.60 -19.18 -26.38
C TYR A 320 12.76 -19.39 -27.89
N LYS A 321 11.98 -20.28 -28.44
CA LYS A 321 11.81 -20.50 -29.87
C LYS A 321 10.37 -20.85 -30.19
N PHE A 322 9.94 -20.52 -31.40
CA PHE A 322 8.68 -20.92 -31.98
C PHE A 322 8.80 -22.25 -32.71
N ASN A 323 7.91 -23.17 -32.45
CA ASN A 323 7.89 -24.48 -33.12
C ASN A 323 6.92 -24.47 -34.31
N LYS A 324 6.99 -25.51 -35.17
CA LYS A 324 6.15 -25.63 -36.37
C LYS A 324 4.66 -25.80 -36.03
N ASP A 325 4.37 -26.31 -34.86
CA ASP A 325 3.00 -26.62 -34.38
C ASP A 325 2.30 -25.45 -33.68
N ASN A 326 2.73 -24.20 -33.96
CA ASN A 326 2.24 -22.96 -33.37
C ASN A 326 2.45 -22.85 -31.84
N LEU A 327 3.42 -23.61 -31.34
CA LEU A 327 3.79 -23.62 -29.91
C LEU A 327 5.14 -22.94 -29.72
N TYR A 328 5.33 -22.38 -28.54
CA TYR A 328 6.62 -21.87 -28.07
C TYR A 328 7.27 -22.88 -27.13
N GLU A 329 8.55 -23.07 -27.27
CA GLU A 329 9.37 -23.73 -26.25
C GLU A 329 10.17 -22.65 -25.52
N VAL A 330 9.94 -22.54 -24.20
CA VAL A 330 10.53 -21.50 -23.36
C VAL A 330 11.18 -22.15 -22.16
N MET A 331 12.50 -22.10 -22.08
CA MET A 331 13.29 -22.67 -20.97
C MET A 331 12.90 -24.13 -20.60
N GLY A 332 12.48 -24.91 -21.58
CA GLY A 332 12.07 -26.32 -21.41
C GLY A 332 10.56 -26.56 -21.27
N SER A 333 9.77 -25.52 -21.04
CA SER A 333 8.30 -25.60 -21.02
C SER A 333 7.70 -25.41 -22.41
N ILE A 334 6.53 -26.03 -22.64
CA ILE A 334 5.73 -25.83 -23.86
C ILE A 334 4.65 -24.80 -23.57
N CYS A 335 4.58 -23.78 -24.41
CA CYS A 335 3.66 -22.68 -24.24
C CYS A 335 2.82 -22.45 -25.49
N GLU A 336 1.53 -22.14 -25.29
CA GLU A 336 0.61 -21.73 -26.35
C GLU A 336 0.02 -20.36 -26.01
N ILE A 337 0.05 -19.44 -27.00
CA ILE A 337 -0.61 -18.13 -26.87
C ILE A 337 -2.00 -18.23 -27.49
N HIS A 338 -3.05 -18.14 -26.68
CA HIS A 338 -4.42 -18.16 -27.14
C HIS A 338 -4.89 -16.75 -27.57
N HIS A 339 -4.47 -15.71 -26.86
CA HIS A 339 -4.73 -14.32 -27.18
C HIS A 339 -3.63 -13.42 -26.62
N CYS A 340 -3.31 -12.33 -27.34
CA CYS A 340 -2.34 -11.33 -26.88
C CYS A 340 -2.68 -9.97 -27.49
N ASP A 341 -2.80 -8.95 -26.64
CA ASP A 341 -3.06 -7.58 -27.05
C ASP A 341 -2.25 -6.56 -26.22
N SER A 342 -2.64 -5.29 -26.24
CA SER A 342 -1.96 -4.26 -25.45
C SER A 342 -2.23 -4.38 -23.95
N ALA A 343 -3.31 -5.00 -23.56
CA ALA A 343 -3.73 -5.12 -22.16
C ALA A 343 -3.17 -6.38 -21.48
N GLY A 344 -2.76 -7.41 -22.27
CA GLY A 344 -2.24 -8.60 -21.64
C GLY A 344 -2.04 -9.80 -22.57
N ILE A 345 -1.91 -10.96 -21.96
CA ILE A 345 -1.67 -12.23 -22.65
C ILE A 345 -2.49 -13.36 -22.01
N ASP A 346 -3.23 -14.10 -22.84
CA ASP A 346 -3.86 -15.37 -22.52
C ASP A 346 -2.93 -16.49 -22.99
N ILE A 347 -2.31 -17.16 -22.05
CA ILE A 347 -1.25 -18.11 -22.30
C ILE A 347 -1.49 -19.42 -21.54
N GLU A 348 -1.09 -20.52 -22.17
CA GLU A 348 -1.00 -21.81 -21.54
C GLU A 348 0.47 -22.22 -21.42
N ILE A 349 0.92 -22.57 -20.23
CA ILE A 349 2.27 -23.04 -19.93
C ILE A 349 2.16 -24.44 -19.32
N ASP A 350 2.70 -25.47 -19.98
CA ASP A 350 2.65 -26.86 -19.53
C ASP A 350 1.22 -27.31 -19.12
N SER A 351 0.23 -27.00 -19.99
CA SER A 351 -1.20 -27.30 -19.76
C SER A 351 -1.88 -26.51 -18.64
N HIS A 352 -1.25 -25.45 -18.16
CA HIS A 352 -1.87 -24.51 -17.22
C HIS A 352 -2.13 -23.18 -17.92
N ARG A 353 -3.42 -22.91 -18.20
CA ARG A 353 -3.86 -21.69 -18.90
C ARG A 353 -4.27 -20.61 -17.92
N PHE A 354 -3.83 -19.37 -18.18
CA PHE A 354 -4.23 -18.18 -17.43
C PHE A 354 -4.16 -16.94 -18.33
N TYR A 355 -4.87 -15.90 -17.90
CA TYR A 355 -4.73 -14.56 -18.47
C TYR A 355 -3.88 -13.71 -17.51
N ALA A 356 -2.94 -12.94 -18.07
CA ALA A 356 -2.14 -11.99 -17.33
C ALA A 356 -2.29 -10.59 -17.92
N HIS A 357 -2.71 -9.61 -17.12
CA HIS A 357 -2.71 -8.20 -17.51
C HIS A 357 -1.28 -7.68 -17.50
N VAL A 358 -0.92 -6.87 -18.50
CA VAL A 358 0.45 -6.34 -18.62
C VAL A 358 0.42 -4.85 -18.89
N THR A 359 1.07 -4.09 -18.02
CA THR A 359 1.36 -2.67 -18.22
C THR A 359 2.86 -2.48 -18.44
N LYS A 360 3.23 -1.71 -19.46
CA LYS A 360 4.63 -1.41 -19.78
C LYS A 360 4.88 0.09 -19.78
N ALA A 361 5.85 0.53 -18.97
CA ALA A 361 6.29 1.92 -18.87
C ALA A 361 7.81 1.98 -19.09
N GLY A 362 8.24 2.40 -20.25
CA GLY A 362 9.67 2.38 -20.61
C GLY A 362 10.27 0.97 -20.57
N SER A 363 11.24 0.75 -19.68
CA SER A 363 11.82 -0.58 -19.39
C SER A 363 11.05 -1.40 -18.37
N GLU A 364 10.20 -0.75 -17.57
CA GLU A 364 9.42 -1.38 -16.52
C GLU A 364 8.22 -2.13 -17.10
N ILE A 365 7.97 -3.32 -16.55
CA ILE A 365 6.80 -4.15 -16.85
C ILE A 365 6.16 -4.54 -15.52
N ILE A 366 4.87 -4.31 -15.44
CA ILE A 366 4.00 -4.74 -14.36
C ILE A 366 3.08 -5.81 -14.95
N ILE A 367 3.15 -7.03 -14.45
CA ILE A 367 2.31 -8.13 -14.91
C ILE A 367 1.46 -8.65 -13.76
N ASN A 368 0.14 -8.67 -13.95
CA ASN A 368 -0.81 -9.25 -12.99
C ASN A 368 -1.00 -10.73 -13.30
N MET A 369 -0.43 -11.57 -12.45
CA MET A 369 -0.49 -13.02 -12.53
C MET A 369 -1.60 -13.57 -11.63
N PRO A 370 -2.06 -14.83 -11.78
CA PRO A 370 -3.02 -15.44 -10.87
C PRO A 370 -2.64 -15.38 -9.38
N PHE A 371 -1.36 -15.23 -9.10
CA PHE A 371 -0.78 -15.09 -7.76
C PHE A 371 -0.45 -13.63 -7.38
N GLY A 372 -0.92 -12.63 -8.13
CA GLY A 372 -0.76 -11.20 -7.89
C GLY A 372 0.26 -10.53 -8.82
N ASP A 373 0.46 -9.22 -8.63
CA ASP A 373 1.37 -8.44 -9.47
C ASP A 373 2.83 -8.80 -9.28
N VAL A 374 3.54 -8.78 -10.39
CA VAL A 374 4.99 -8.97 -10.46
C VAL A 374 5.59 -7.81 -11.27
N ASN A 375 6.60 -7.16 -10.72
CA ASN A 375 7.34 -6.10 -11.38
C ASN A 375 8.65 -6.65 -11.94
N ALA A 376 8.97 -6.28 -13.18
CA ALA A 376 10.21 -6.64 -13.84
C ALA A 376 10.73 -5.49 -14.72
N SER A 377 12.04 -5.37 -14.85
CA SER A 377 12.66 -4.46 -15.80
C SER A 377 13.29 -5.21 -16.94
N VAL A 378 13.03 -4.76 -18.17
CA VAL A 378 13.70 -5.31 -19.36
C VAL A 378 15.11 -4.74 -19.45
N LEU A 379 16.11 -5.60 -19.31
CA LEU A 379 17.49 -5.20 -19.41
C LEU A 379 17.88 -4.96 -20.89
N PRO A 380 18.56 -3.85 -21.21
CA PRO A 380 18.98 -3.55 -22.56
C PRO A 380 20.02 -4.57 -23.05
N ARG A 381 19.98 -4.93 -24.34
CA ARG A 381 20.98 -5.84 -24.96
C ARG A 381 22.36 -5.22 -24.99
N PHE A 382 22.45 -3.91 -25.08
CA PHE A 382 23.69 -3.15 -25.15
C PHE A 382 23.68 -2.08 -24.06
N ILE A 383 24.78 -2.00 -23.30
CA ILE A 383 24.99 -0.97 -22.29
C ILE A 383 25.46 0.29 -23.00
N GLU A 384 24.76 1.41 -22.84
CA GLU A 384 25.24 2.70 -23.31
C GLU A 384 26.40 3.17 -22.40
N PRO A 385 27.57 3.54 -22.97
CA PRO A 385 28.66 4.06 -22.17
C PRO A 385 28.29 5.42 -21.58
N GLY A 386 28.38 5.58 -20.28
CA GLY A 386 28.28 6.90 -19.63
C GLY A 386 27.27 7.03 -18.47
N ASN A 387 26.53 6.02 -18.12
CA ASN A 387 25.56 6.05 -17.00
C ASN A 387 26.09 5.46 -15.67
N ASP A 388 27.40 5.37 -15.49
CA ASP A 388 27.96 4.90 -14.23
C ASP A 388 27.81 5.97 -13.13
N VAL A 389 27.10 5.63 -12.08
CA VAL A 389 27.05 6.42 -10.83
C VAL A 389 28.46 6.37 -10.24
N PRO A 390 29.11 7.53 -9.91
CA PRO A 390 30.42 7.54 -9.31
C PRO A 390 30.43 6.72 -8.01
N GLU A 391 31.43 5.83 -7.83
CA GLU A 391 31.62 5.11 -6.57
C GLU A 391 31.76 6.10 -5.39
N GLY A 392 31.02 5.85 -4.30
CA GLY A 392 31.05 6.66 -3.08
C GLY A 392 30.11 7.86 -3.03
N GLY A 393 29.20 8.03 -4.01
CA GLY A 393 28.17 9.07 -3.98
C GLY A 393 26.95 8.67 -3.13
N LEU A 394 26.56 9.53 -2.18
CA LEU A 394 25.27 9.39 -1.47
C LEU A 394 24.18 10.12 -2.24
N ILE A 395 23.12 9.42 -2.60
CA ILE A 395 21.92 9.97 -3.26
C ILE A 395 20.80 10.01 -2.21
N ALA A 396 19.97 11.05 -2.24
CA ALA A 396 18.79 11.10 -1.39
C ALA A 396 17.83 9.92 -1.76
N PRO A 397 17.33 9.18 -0.77
CA PRO A 397 16.45 8.04 -1.03
C PRO A 397 15.08 8.46 -1.59
N MET A 398 14.72 9.73 -1.44
CA MET A 398 13.47 10.31 -1.89
C MET A 398 13.61 11.80 -2.15
N PRO A 399 12.73 12.42 -2.96
CA PRO A 399 12.61 13.88 -3.02
C PRO A 399 12.15 14.43 -1.66
N GLY A 400 12.69 15.58 -1.28
CA GLY A 400 12.31 16.21 -0.03
C GLY A 400 12.97 17.57 0.16
N LYS A 401 12.52 18.32 1.16
CA LYS A 401 13.09 19.61 1.53
C LYS A 401 14.18 19.41 2.58
N VAL A 402 15.36 19.96 2.36
CA VAL A 402 16.46 19.90 3.33
C VAL A 402 16.14 20.80 4.52
N ILE A 403 15.92 20.19 5.70
CA ILE A 403 15.64 20.95 6.93
C ILE A 403 16.87 21.15 7.80
N ASP A 404 17.88 20.27 7.69
CA ASP A 404 19.15 20.45 8.40
C ASP A 404 20.32 19.77 7.68
N VAL A 405 21.50 20.37 7.75
CA VAL A 405 22.76 19.83 7.22
C VAL A 405 23.79 19.75 8.35
N LYS A 406 23.98 18.56 8.89
CA LYS A 406 24.82 18.29 10.08
C LYS A 406 26.33 18.32 9.79
N VAL A 407 26.74 18.27 8.51
CA VAL A 407 28.14 18.13 8.10
C VAL A 407 28.58 19.25 7.15
N LYS A 408 29.88 19.53 7.14
CA LYS A 408 30.55 20.47 6.23
C LYS A 408 31.66 19.77 5.48
N LYS A 409 32.12 20.36 4.35
CA LYS A 409 33.30 19.87 3.65
C LYS A 409 34.47 19.68 4.64
N GLY A 410 35.04 18.50 4.66
CA GLY A 410 36.16 18.14 5.54
C GLY A 410 35.75 17.50 6.88
N SER A 411 34.47 17.41 7.24
CA SER A 411 33.99 16.74 8.43
C SER A 411 34.36 15.25 8.39
N LYS A 412 34.84 14.70 9.52
CA LYS A 412 35.03 13.26 9.70
C LYS A 412 33.72 12.67 10.21
N VAL A 413 33.30 11.56 9.61
CA VAL A 413 32.05 10.86 9.96
C VAL A 413 32.33 9.37 10.17
N LYS A 414 31.50 8.73 10.99
CA LYS A 414 31.47 7.28 11.20
C LYS A 414 30.23 6.71 10.49
N ALA A 415 30.25 5.40 10.20
CA ALA A 415 29.05 4.73 9.72
C ALA A 415 27.88 4.93 10.72
N GLY A 416 26.73 5.33 10.22
CA GLY A 416 25.53 5.65 11.00
C GLY A 416 25.39 7.10 11.45
N ASP A 417 26.44 7.95 11.32
CA ASP A 417 26.31 9.39 11.64
C ASP A 417 25.29 10.07 10.70
N THR A 418 24.38 10.87 11.27
CA THR A 418 23.42 11.66 10.49
C THR A 418 24.12 12.79 9.76
N LEU A 419 24.01 12.82 8.44
CA LEU A 419 24.65 13.82 7.59
C LEU A 419 23.69 14.97 7.24
N VAL A 420 22.44 14.61 6.94
CA VAL A 420 21.39 15.53 6.50
C VAL A 420 20.05 15.07 7.05
N ILE A 421 19.16 16.01 7.31
CA ILE A 421 17.76 15.73 7.60
C ILE A 421 16.93 16.37 6.48
N ILE A 422 16.10 15.57 5.86
CA ILE A 422 15.13 16.00 4.86
C ILE A 422 13.72 15.82 5.40
N GLU A 423 12.83 16.73 5.04
CA GLU A 423 11.39 16.62 5.28
C GLU A 423 10.71 16.20 3.97
N ALA A 424 9.92 15.14 4.04
CA ALA A 424 9.04 14.69 2.97
C ALA A 424 7.73 14.19 3.57
N MET A 425 6.60 14.53 2.99
CA MET A 425 5.25 14.07 3.41
C MET A 425 5.01 14.24 4.92
N LYS A 426 5.40 15.40 5.48
CA LYS A 426 5.27 15.75 6.91
C LYS A 426 6.09 14.87 7.87
N MET A 427 7.07 14.12 7.36
CA MET A 427 7.99 13.32 8.18
C MET A 427 9.44 13.75 7.96
N GLU A 428 10.23 13.67 9.04
CA GLU A 428 11.67 13.94 9.00
C GLU A 428 12.45 12.66 8.73
N HIS A 429 13.32 12.67 7.73
CA HIS A 429 14.18 11.55 7.37
C HIS A 429 15.65 11.92 7.51
N SER A 430 16.38 11.10 8.29
CA SER A 430 17.81 11.27 8.48
C SER A 430 18.60 10.46 7.45
N ILE A 431 19.37 11.15 6.61
CA ILE A 431 20.35 10.52 5.71
C ILE A 431 21.62 10.29 6.51
N LYS A 432 22.06 9.02 6.61
CA LYS A 432 23.21 8.60 7.44
C LYS A 432 24.37 8.19 6.56
N ALA A 433 25.59 8.33 7.11
CA ALA A 433 26.80 7.80 6.47
C ALA A 433 26.75 6.26 6.41
N THR A 434 27.02 5.70 5.25
CA THR A 434 27.08 4.23 5.04
C THR A 434 28.38 3.65 5.57
N GLU A 435 29.46 4.43 5.57
CA GLU A 435 30.78 4.04 6.04
C GLU A 435 31.52 5.21 6.75
N ALA A 436 32.62 4.90 7.42
CA ALA A 436 33.43 5.91 8.05
C ALA A 436 34.33 6.61 6.99
N GLY A 437 34.35 7.94 7.01
CA GLY A 437 35.08 8.67 5.99
C GLY A 437 35.25 10.16 6.30
N LYS A 438 35.66 10.92 5.28
CA LYS A 438 35.75 12.38 5.32
C LYS A 438 34.88 12.96 4.20
N VAL A 439 34.01 13.90 4.57
CA VAL A 439 33.11 14.57 3.61
C VAL A 439 33.93 15.38 2.60
N ALA A 440 33.94 14.95 1.35
CA ALA A 440 34.67 15.62 0.27
C ALA A 440 33.96 16.88 -0.20
N LYS A 441 32.64 16.82 -0.37
CA LYS A 441 31.82 17.95 -0.84
C LYS A 441 30.40 17.83 -0.33
N VAL A 442 29.77 18.97 -0.05
CA VAL A 442 28.33 19.09 0.26
C VAL A 442 27.70 19.87 -0.90
N MET A 443 26.76 19.22 -1.62
CA MET A 443 26.17 19.76 -2.84
C MET A 443 24.79 20.35 -2.65
N ILE A 444 24.27 20.33 -1.42
CA ILE A 444 22.93 20.80 -1.07
C ILE A 444 22.99 22.00 -0.14
N GLN A 445 21.89 22.73 -0.08
CA GLN A 445 21.71 23.88 0.80
C GLN A 445 20.49 23.68 1.70
N LEU A 446 20.48 24.34 2.85
CA LEU A 446 19.33 24.38 3.73
C LEU A 446 18.11 24.94 2.97
N LEU A 447 16.94 24.32 3.16
CA LEU A 447 15.67 24.63 2.49
C LEU A 447 15.65 24.36 0.97
N SER A 448 16.69 23.77 0.38
CA SER A 448 16.62 23.34 -1.02
C SER A 448 15.75 22.09 -1.16
N LEU A 449 15.02 22.00 -2.28
CA LEU A 449 14.37 20.76 -2.71
C LEU A 449 15.41 19.83 -3.34
N ILE A 450 15.40 18.57 -2.94
CA ILE A 450 16.23 17.52 -3.55
C ILE A 450 15.31 16.66 -4.42
N HIS A 451 15.70 16.43 -5.68
CA HIS A 451 15.06 15.51 -6.61
C HIS A 451 16.00 14.34 -6.90
N ILE A 452 15.47 13.11 -6.93
CA ILE A 452 16.26 11.88 -7.13
C ILE A 452 16.94 11.87 -8.51
N SER A 453 16.35 12.52 -9.51
CA SER A 453 16.73 12.41 -10.93
C SER A 453 17.80 13.40 -11.42
N GLU A 454 18.31 14.30 -10.56
CA GLU A 454 19.33 15.27 -11.00
C GLU A 454 20.75 14.78 -10.65
N PRO A 455 21.56 14.37 -11.66
CA PRO A 455 22.93 13.88 -11.45
C PRO A 455 23.88 14.93 -10.87
N THR A 456 23.46 16.19 -10.79
CA THR A 456 24.25 17.32 -10.25
C THR A 456 24.25 17.44 -8.73
N ARG A 457 23.48 16.61 -7.99
CA ARG A 457 23.34 16.68 -6.52
C ARG A 457 23.82 15.42 -5.81
N GLN A 458 24.90 14.84 -6.29
CA GLN A 458 25.55 13.68 -5.68
C GLN A 458 26.49 14.09 -4.54
N TRP A 459 26.55 13.25 -3.51
CA TRP A 459 27.53 13.32 -2.43
C TRP A 459 28.71 12.41 -2.77
N SER A 460 29.93 12.88 -2.63
CA SER A 460 31.10 12.00 -2.57
C SER A 460 31.69 12.10 -1.15
N ILE A 461 31.81 10.98 -0.49
CA ILE A 461 32.48 10.81 0.79
C ILE A 461 33.98 10.63 0.55
#